data_0d08cc46f4b0a18934452642107aa921
#
_entry.id   0d08cc46f4b0a18934452642107aa921
#
_cell.length_a   1.000
_cell.length_b   1.000
_cell.length_c   1.000
_cell.angle_alpha   90.00
_cell.angle_beta   90.00
_cell.angle_gamma   90.00
#
_symmetry.space_group_name_H-M   'P 1'
#
loop_
_entity.id
_entity.type
_entity.pdbx_description
1 polymer ?
#
loop_
_entity_poly.entity_id
_entity_poly.type
_entity_poly.pdbx_seq_one_letter_code
_entity_poly.pdbx_strand_id
1 'polypeptide(L)'
;MLRYLYCCVILHASALKAPNASKTLATRARGAGAVVAVSGAALVAVSIDVNTLHLAAPAIDDAVRTWASNHAAGNENSLGRVLSDIAPGLGVPCAAASVALVARRGADALRIVAPLGVGFGAFVQGLSGVLKDATQRVRPDPLHHSTYSFPSSHTASATFLAGAFLAVLIPALLGDDEEEFWVWTPQTITSVAGITALTATGRILTESHFLSDTLAGAALGLGALGATALVSSRSNG
;
A
#
# COMPACT_ATOMS: atom_id res chain seq x y z
N MET A 1 -16.83 -0.11 -10.31
CA MET A 1 -15.93 0.22 -9.19
C MET A 1 -16.67 0.50 -7.89
N LEU A 2 -17.60 1.45 -7.81
CA LEU A 2 -18.36 1.75 -6.58
C LEU A 2 -19.12 0.54 -5.99
N ARG A 3 -19.75 -0.31 -6.82
CA ARG A 3 -20.47 -1.51 -6.37
C ARG A 3 -19.55 -2.57 -5.74
N TYR A 4 -18.32 -2.72 -6.22
CA TYR A 4 -17.34 -3.64 -5.63
C TYR A 4 -16.80 -3.11 -4.29
N LEU A 5 -16.54 -1.81 -4.18
CA LEU A 5 -16.19 -1.16 -2.91
C LEU A 5 -17.31 -1.34 -1.87
N TYR A 6 -18.57 -1.17 -2.29
CA TYR A 6 -19.74 -1.36 -1.42
C TYR A 6 -19.89 -2.81 -0.93
N CYS A 7 -19.70 -3.80 -1.82
CA CYS A 7 -19.68 -5.22 -1.44
C CYS A 7 -18.52 -5.56 -0.48
N CYS A 8 -17.31 -5.04 -0.72
CA CYS A 8 -16.17 -5.22 0.18
C CYS A 8 -16.42 -4.61 1.56
N VAL A 9 -17.05 -3.44 1.63
CA VAL A 9 -17.39 -2.77 2.89
C VAL A 9 -18.44 -3.58 3.67
N ILE A 10 -19.49 -4.09 3.00
CA ILE A 10 -20.55 -4.89 3.65
C ILE A 10 -20.00 -6.24 4.14
N LEU A 11 -19.21 -6.94 3.34
CA LEU A 11 -18.57 -8.19 3.73
C LEU A 11 -17.60 -7.99 4.90
N HIS A 12 -16.92 -6.84 4.94
CA HIS A 12 -16.01 -6.46 6.02
C HIS A 12 -16.77 -6.17 7.33
N ALA A 13 -17.88 -5.43 7.26
CA ALA A 13 -18.70 -5.10 8.43
C ALA A 13 -19.27 -6.37 9.10
N SER A 14 -19.55 -7.41 8.32
CA SER A 14 -20.06 -8.69 8.85
C SER A 14 -18.98 -9.53 9.56
N ALA A 15 -17.71 -9.34 9.23
CA ALA A 15 -16.57 -10.07 9.80
C ALA A 15 -16.04 -9.44 11.12
N LEU A 16 -16.46 -8.22 11.46
CA LEU A 16 -15.95 -7.45 12.60
C LEU A 16 -16.47 -7.91 13.97
N LYS A 17 -17.34 -8.91 14.05
CA LYS A 17 -17.77 -9.51 15.32
C LYS A 17 -16.80 -10.59 15.80
N ALA A 18 -15.66 -10.21 16.36
CA ALA A 18 -14.70 -11.13 16.97
C ALA A 18 -14.39 -10.76 18.43
N PRO A 19 -14.20 -11.74 19.32
CA PRO A 19 -14.14 -11.55 20.77
C PRO A 19 -12.75 -11.27 21.33
N ASN A 20 -12.69 -10.64 22.51
CA ASN A 20 -11.58 -10.47 23.48
C ASN A 20 -10.51 -9.39 23.20
N ALA A 21 -10.80 -8.19 23.74
CA ALA A 21 -9.96 -6.98 23.64
C ALA A 21 -8.65 -6.99 24.46
N SER A 22 -8.54 -7.72 25.57
CA SER A 22 -7.45 -7.52 26.54
C SER A 22 -6.10 -8.21 26.24
N LYS A 23 -6.00 -9.06 25.22
CA LYS A 23 -4.73 -9.65 24.76
C LYS A 23 -4.12 -8.90 23.57
N THR A 24 -4.71 -7.79 23.17
CA THR A 24 -4.57 -7.26 21.82
C THR A 24 -3.42 -6.27 21.62
N LEU A 25 -3.14 -5.35 22.54
CA LEU A 25 -2.15 -4.27 22.31
C LEU A 25 -0.71 -4.79 22.10
N ALA A 26 -0.23 -5.67 22.99
CA ALA A 26 1.11 -6.25 22.86
C ALA A 26 1.25 -7.19 21.66
N THR A 27 0.17 -7.87 21.27
CA THR A 27 0.15 -8.75 20.10
C THR A 27 0.09 -7.93 18.81
N ARG A 28 -0.62 -6.80 18.81
CA ARG A 28 -0.71 -5.86 17.70
C ARG A 28 0.62 -5.14 17.46
N ALA A 29 1.26 -4.64 18.51
CA ALA A 29 2.59 -4.00 18.40
C ALA A 29 3.65 -4.98 17.89
N ARG A 30 3.63 -6.24 18.35
CA ARG A 30 4.53 -7.29 17.84
C ARG A 30 4.24 -7.62 16.37
N GLY A 31 2.97 -7.72 15.98
CA GLY A 31 2.58 -7.94 14.59
C GLY A 31 3.01 -6.79 13.68
N ALA A 32 2.77 -5.54 14.08
CA ALA A 32 3.20 -4.37 13.33
C ALA A 32 4.73 -4.28 13.21
N GLY A 33 5.46 -4.57 14.29
CA GLY A 33 6.93 -4.64 14.26
C GLY A 33 7.46 -5.71 13.31
N ALA A 34 6.83 -6.88 13.27
CA ALA A 34 7.19 -7.93 12.32
C ALA A 34 6.92 -7.50 10.87
N VAL A 35 5.79 -6.84 10.58
CA VAL A 35 5.49 -6.30 9.25
C VAL A 35 6.55 -5.29 8.83
N VAL A 36 6.93 -4.35 9.69
CA VAL A 36 8.00 -3.38 9.39
C VAL A 36 9.32 -4.07 9.10
N ALA A 37 9.71 -5.04 9.93
CA ALA A 37 10.98 -5.76 9.77
C ALA A 37 11.01 -6.57 8.47
N VAL A 38 9.97 -7.35 8.18
CA VAL A 38 9.90 -8.17 6.95
C VAL A 38 9.82 -7.29 5.71
N SER A 39 8.98 -6.25 5.73
CA SER A 39 8.86 -5.33 4.59
C SER A 39 10.15 -4.54 4.35
N GLY A 40 10.81 -4.09 5.42
CA GLY A 40 12.12 -3.43 5.33
C GLY A 40 13.19 -4.36 4.75
N ALA A 41 13.27 -5.60 5.22
CA ALA A 41 14.19 -6.61 4.70
C ALA A 41 13.92 -6.91 3.22
N ALA A 42 12.65 -7.06 2.84
CA ALA A 42 12.26 -7.29 1.44
C ALA A 42 12.64 -6.10 0.54
N LEU A 43 12.39 -4.87 0.99
CA LEU A 43 12.76 -3.65 0.25
C LEU A 43 14.27 -3.58 0.04
N VAL A 44 15.06 -3.82 1.10
CA VAL A 44 16.53 -3.82 1.05
C VAL A 44 17.04 -4.93 0.12
N ALA A 45 16.52 -6.15 0.24
CA ALA A 45 16.94 -7.28 -0.60
C ALA A 45 16.69 -7.02 -2.09
N VAL A 46 15.50 -6.53 -2.44
CA VAL A 46 15.17 -6.17 -3.84
C VAL A 46 16.03 -5.00 -4.32
N SER A 47 16.29 -4.00 -3.46
CA SER A 47 17.14 -2.85 -3.81
C SER A 47 18.59 -3.29 -4.11
N ILE A 48 19.14 -4.19 -3.30
CA ILE A 48 20.50 -4.71 -3.49
C ILE A 48 20.56 -5.55 -4.77
N ASP A 49 19.58 -6.44 -5.01
CA ASP A 49 19.59 -7.29 -6.21
C ASP A 49 19.45 -6.45 -7.49
N VAL A 50 18.56 -5.46 -7.50
CA VAL A 50 18.36 -4.59 -8.66
C VAL A 50 19.57 -3.71 -8.96
N ASN A 51 20.26 -3.18 -7.95
CA ASN A 51 21.28 -2.16 -8.14
C ASN A 51 22.72 -2.68 -8.07
N THR A 52 22.95 -3.85 -7.47
CA THR A 52 24.32 -4.30 -7.17
C THR A 52 24.58 -5.74 -7.60
N LEU A 53 23.74 -6.67 -7.18
CA LEU A 53 24.01 -8.10 -7.38
C LEU A 53 23.55 -8.63 -8.73
N HIS A 54 22.45 -8.08 -9.27
CA HIS A 54 21.85 -8.49 -10.55
C HIS A 54 21.63 -10.01 -10.68
N LEU A 55 21.20 -10.66 -9.59
CA LEU A 55 21.06 -12.13 -9.54
C LEU A 55 19.75 -12.59 -10.20
N ALA A 56 18.62 -12.23 -9.64
CA ALA A 56 17.34 -12.75 -10.07
C ALA A 56 16.40 -11.67 -10.64
N ALA A 57 16.37 -10.48 -10.02
CA ALA A 57 15.43 -9.44 -10.39
C ALA A 57 15.54 -9.02 -11.86
N PRO A 58 16.73 -8.77 -12.46
CA PRO A 58 16.82 -8.37 -13.85
C PRO A 58 16.28 -9.42 -14.83
N ALA A 59 16.57 -10.70 -14.61
CA ALA A 59 16.12 -11.77 -15.49
C ALA A 59 14.58 -11.94 -15.43
N ILE A 60 14.00 -11.82 -14.23
CA ILE A 60 12.55 -11.89 -14.03
C ILE A 60 11.88 -10.64 -14.63
N ASP A 61 12.45 -9.46 -14.43
CA ASP A 61 11.97 -8.20 -14.98
C ASP A 61 11.93 -8.24 -16.52
N ASP A 62 12.99 -8.74 -17.16
CA ASP A 62 13.06 -8.87 -18.62
C ASP A 62 12.04 -9.89 -19.14
N ALA A 63 11.86 -11.01 -18.48
CA ALA A 63 10.87 -12.01 -18.85
C ALA A 63 9.43 -11.44 -18.75
N VAL A 64 9.11 -10.77 -17.65
CA VAL A 64 7.79 -10.15 -17.45
C VAL A 64 7.56 -9.00 -18.42
N ARG A 65 8.56 -8.16 -18.67
CA ARG A 65 8.49 -7.09 -19.65
C ARG A 65 8.25 -7.65 -21.06
N THR A 66 9.00 -8.67 -21.47
CA THR A 66 8.82 -9.32 -22.77
C THR A 66 7.42 -9.91 -22.89
N TRP A 67 6.92 -10.55 -21.84
CA TRP A 67 5.54 -11.05 -21.83
C TRP A 67 4.55 -9.90 -21.99
N ALA A 68 4.69 -8.82 -21.22
CA ALA A 68 3.80 -7.67 -21.29
C ALA A 68 3.81 -7.03 -22.68
N SER A 69 4.99 -6.75 -23.27
CA SER A 69 5.10 -6.14 -24.59
C SER A 69 4.49 -7.00 -25.68
N ASN A 70 4.52 -8.33 -25.58
CA ASN A 70 3.94 -9.22 -26.57
C ASN A 70 2.42 -9.36 -26.48
N HIS A 71 1.80 -9.06 -25.33
CA HIS A 71 0.38 -9.36 -25.10
C HIS A 71 -0.49 -8.13 -24.91
N ALA A 72 0.05 -7.04 -24.41
CA ALA A 72 -0.78 -5.91 -23.97
C ALA A 72 -0.04 -4.57 -23.86
N ALA A 73 1.18 -4.48 -24.39
CA ALA A 73 2.07 -3.39 -24.01
C ALA A 73 1.73 -2.04 -24.58
N GLY A 74 2.10 -1.07 -23.79
CA GLY A 74 2.27 0.32 -24.14
C GLY A 74 1.43 1.25 -23.29
N ASN A 75 1.85 2.51 -23.26
CA ASN A 75 1.13 3.60 -22.61
C ASN A 75 -0.31 3.78 -23.12
N GLU A 76 -0.60 3.27 -24.29
CA GLU A 76 -1.94 3.25 -24.93
C GLU A 76 -2.87 2.18 -24.33
N ASN A 77 -2.37 1.26 -23.50
CA ASN A 77 -3.17 0.19 -22.92
C ASN A 77 -4.21 0.74 -21.94
N SER A 78 -5.45 0.81 -22.39
CA SER A 78 -6.57 1.33 -21.59
C SER A 78 -6.81 0.53 -20.30
N LEU A 79 -6.66 -0.80 -20.33
CA LEU A 79 -6.77 -1.65 -19.14
C LEU A 79 -5.64 -1.35 -18.15
N GLY A 80 -4.41 -1.27 -18.64
CA GLY A 80 -3.25 -0.92 -17.81
C GLY A 80 -3.42 0.42 -17.12
N ARG A 81 -3.95 1.43 -17.83
CA ARG A 81 -4.25 2.75 -17.23
C ARG A 81 -5.31 2.66 -16.14
N VAL A 82 -6.45 2.02 -16.42
CA VAL A 82 -7.53 1.84 -15.43
C VAL A 82 -7.03 1.15 -14.17
N LEU A 83 -6.20 0.11 -14.31
CA LEU A 83 -5.61 -0.60 -13.17
C LEU A 83 -4.57 0.28 -12.43
N SER A 84 -3.80 1.09 -13.14
CA SER A 84 -2.86 2.04 -12.54
C SER A 84 -3.57 3.11 -11.70
N ASP A 85 -4.75 3.55 -12.15
CA ASP A 85 -5.54 4.62 -11.51
C ASP A 85 -6.28 4.16 -10.24
N ILE A 86 -6.18 2.88 -9.88
CA ILE A 86 -6.70 2.38 -8.58
C ILE A 86 -6.05 3.13 -7.43
N ALA A 87 -4.73 3.34 -7.46
CA ALA A 87 -4.00 3.99 -6.37
C ALA A 87 -4.45 5.43 -6.10
N PRO A 88 -4.45 6.36 -7.08
CA PRO A 88 -4.99 7.70 -6.87
C PRO A 88 -6.49 7.67 -6.53
N GLY A 89 -7.25 6.73 -7.12
CA GLY A 89 -8.67 6.55 -6.83
C GLY A 89 -8.96 6.20 -5.36
N LEU A 90 -8.06 5.51 -4.66
CA LEU A 90 -8.18 5.21 -3.23
C LEU A 90 -7.99 6.45 -2.34
N GLY A 91 -7.33 7.48 -2.81
CA GLY A 91 -7.13 8.72 -2.05
C GLY A 91 -8.45 9.37 -1.66
N VAL A 92 -9.44 9.35 -2.56
CA VAL A 92 -10.77 9.95 -2.32
C VAL A 92 -11.52 9.27 -1.17
N PRO A 93 -11.75 7.94 -1.16
CA PRO A 93 -12.44 7.30 -0.04
C PRO A 93 -11.64 7.38 1.28
N CYS A 94 -10.32 7.35 1.24
CA CYS A 94 -9.50 7.56 2.44
C CYS A 94 -9.69 8.96 3.02
N ALA A 95 -9.66 10.00 2.19
CA ALA A 95 -9.90 11.38 2.62
C ALA A 95 -11.33 11.54 3.17
N ALA A 96 -12.34 11.04 2.47
CA ALA A 96 -13.72 11.09 2.92
C ALA A 96 -13.93 10.37 4.26
N ALA A 97 -13.35 9.19 4.43
CA ALA A 97 -13.41 8.43 5.68
C ALA A 97 -12.69 9.17 6.82
N SER A 98 -11.55 9.81 6.55
CA SER A 98 -10.82 10.62 7.53
C SER A 98 -11.63 11.82 7.99
N VAL A 99 -12.26 12.54 7.06
CA VAL A 99 -13.15 13.68 7.38
C VAL A 99 -14.36 13.22 8.20
N ALA A 100 -15.00 12.12 7.79
CA ALA A 100 -16.14 11.55 8.52
C ALA A 100 -15.74 11.12 9.95
N LEU A 101 -14.54 10.55 10.12
CA LEU A 101 -14.02 10.14 11.41
C LEU A 101 -13.78 11.36 12.32
N VAL A 102 -13.19 12.43 11.79
CA VAL A 102 -12.98 13.69 12.51
C VAL A 102 -14.33 14.33 12.89
N ALA A 103 -15.30 14.32 11.98
CA ALA A 103 -16.63 14.83 12.27
C ALA A 103 -17.35 14.02 13.37
N ARG A 104 -17.14 12.70 13.44
CA ARG A 104 -17.76 11.82 14.44
C ARG A 104 -17.06 11.86 15.80
N ARG A 105 -15.71 11.88 15.84
CA ARG A 105 -14.90 11.72 17.07
C ARG A 105 -14.14 12.97 17.49
N GLY A 106 -14.26 14.07 16.74
CA GLY A 106 -13.54 15.32 17.04
C GLY A 106 -12.02 15.15 17.06
N ALA A 107 -11.37 15.73 18.07
CA ALA A 107 -9.92 15.71 18.21
C ALA A 107 -9.33 14.30 18.40
N ASP A 108 -10.08 13.35 18.95
CA ASP A 108 -9.61 11.98 19.15
C ASP A 108 -9.33 11.24 17.84
N ALA A 109 -10.05 11.60 16.77
CA ALA A 109 -9.76 11.09 15.44
C ALA A 109 -8.34 11.41 14.95
N LEU A 110 -7.72 12.49 15.43
CA LEU A 110 -6.37 12.89 15.03
C LEU A 110 -5.31 11.86 15.43
N ARG A 111 -5.55 11.07 16.50
CA ARG A 111 -4.69 9.96 16.90
C ARG A 111 -4.60 8.86 15.83
N ILE A 112 -5.59 8.79 14.94
CA ILE A 112 -5.66 7.84 13.83
C ILE A 112 -5.23 8.52 12.53
N VAL A 113 -5.86 9.67 12.22
CA VAL A 113 -5.70 10.33 10.91
C VAL A 113 -4.31 10.95 10.74
N ALA A 114 -3.76 11.58 11.80
CA ALA A 114 -2.46 12.24 11.69
C ALA A 114 -1.29 11.25 11.43
N PRO A 115 -1.17 10.11 12.16
CA PRO A 115 -0.18 9.10 11.84
C PRO A 115 -0.34 8.52 10.43
N LEU A 116 -1.56 8.31 9.93
CA LEU A 116 -1.80 7.86 8.56
C LEU A 116 -1.33 8.90 7.54
N GLY A 117 -1.62 10.19 7.78
CA GLY A 117 -1.16 11.28 6.91
C GLY A 117 0.38 11.38 6.87
N VAL A 118 1.03 11.29 8.02
CA VAL A 118 2.50 11.28 8.12
C VAL A 118 3.08 10.03 7.45
N GLY A 119 2.50 8.85 7.71
CA GLY A 119 2.92 7.59 7.09
C GLY A 119 2.85 7.64 5.57
N PHE A 120 1.78 8.18 5.02
CA PHE A 120 1.64 8.36 3.58
C PHE A 120 2.62 9.40 3.03
N GLY A 121 2.66 10.60 3.61
CA GLY A 121 3.47 11.71 3.11
C GLY A 121 4.97 11.45 3.24
N ALA A 122 5.44 11.10 4.43
CA ALA A 122 6.87 10.95 4.69
C ALA A 122 7.42 9.62 4.16
N PHE A 123 6.75 8.49 4.43
CA PHE A 123 7.29 7.19 4.05
C PHE A 123 6.90 6.80 2.63
N VAL A 124 5.63 6.88 2.24
CA VAL A 124 5.24 6.43 0.90
C VAL A 124 5.73 7.41 -0.17
N GLN A 125 5.47 8.70 -0.02
CA GLN A 125 5.86 9.69 -1.03
C GLN A 125 7.32 10.14 -0.86
N GLY A 126 7.71 10.56 0.34
CA GLY A 126 9.05 11.10 0.60
C GLY A 126 10.15 10.06 0.41
N LEU A 127 10.06 8.89 1.09
CA LEU A 127 11.09 7.85 0.95
C LEU A 127 11.11 7.25 -0.47
N SER A 128 9.95 7.12 -1.13
CA SER A 128 9.91 6.69 -2.53
C SER A 128 10.68 7.67 -3.43
N GLY A 129 10.56 9.00 -3.21
CA GLY A 129 11.33 10.01 -3.94
C GLY A 129 12.83 9.86 -3.71
N VAL A 130 13.25 9.78 -2.45
CA VAL A 130 14.67 9.60 -2.08
C VAL A 130 15.26 8.32 -2.72
N LEU A 131 14.53 7.21 -2.68
CA LEU A 131 14.99 5.97 -3.29
C LEU A 131 15.07 6.07 -4.82
N LYS A 132 14.18 6.79 -5.48
CA LYS A 132 14.25 7.06 -6.93
C LYS A 132 15.52 7.82 -7.29
N ASP A 133 15.83 8.87 -6.55
CA ASP A 133 17.00 9.69 -6.79
C ASP A 133 18.30 8.93 -6.47
N ALA A 134 18.28 8.05 -5.47
CA ALA A 134 19.43 7.23 -5.11
C ALA A 134 19.70 6.10 -6.12
N THR A 135 18.66 5.47 -6.66
CA THR A 135 18.82 4.33 -7.59
C THR A 135 18.94 4.74 -9.05
N GLN A 136 18.33 5.84 -9.43
CA GLN A 136 18.31 6.38 -10.81
C GLN A 136 17.94 5.34 -11.87
N ARG A 137 17.14 4.35 -11.52
CA ARG A 137 16.76 3.27 -12.42
C ARG A 137 15.87 3.79 -13.54
N VAL A 138 16.29 3.57 -14.79
CA VAL A 138 15.53 3.94 -15.98
C VAL A 138 14.28 3.05 -16.09
N ARG A 139 13.18 3.62 -16.57
CA ARG A 139 11.91 2.89 -16.77
C ARG A 139 11.95 1.99 -17.99
N PRO A 140 11.06 0.96 -18.08
CA PRO A 140 10.91 0.15 -19.28
C PRO A 140 10.62 0.98 -20.53
N ASP A 141 9.76 2.00 -20.43
CA ASP A 141 9.51 2.99 -21.46
C ASP A 141 10.00 4.38 -21.02
N PRO A 142 11.25 4.75 -21.34
CA PRO A 142 11.81 6.04 -20.93
C PRO A 142 11.27 7.23 -21.72
N LEU A 143 10.64 7.01 -22.88
CA LEU A 143 10.17 8.10 -23.75
C LEU A 143 8.93 8.80 -23.18
N HIS A 144 8.11 8.06 -22.44
CA HIS A 144 6.86 8.58 -21.88
C HIS A 144 6.94 8.92 -20.38
N HIS A 145 8.12 8.79 -19.77
CA HIS A 145 8.31 9.01 -18.34
C HIS A 145 9.56 9.81 -18.03
N SER A 146 9.40 10.92 -17.31
CA SER A 146 10.50 11.82 -16.91
C SER A 146 11.12 11.48 -15.55
N THR A 147 10.60 10.50 -14.81
CA THR A 147 11.07 10.14 -13.47
C THR A 147 11.61 8.72 -13.42
N TYR A 148 12.46 8.42 -12.43
CA TYR A 148 13.03 7.11 -12.21
C TYR A 148 11.98 6.05 -11.84
N SER A 149 12.31 4.76 -12.08
CA SER A 149 11.34 3.67 -11.92
C SER A 149 11.26 3.11 -10.49
N PHE A 150 12.38 2.94 -9.80
CA PHE A 150 12.45 2.21 -8.53
C PHE A 150 12.38 3.13 -7.30
N PRO A 151 11.54 2.81 -6.32
CA PRO A 151 10.42 1.86 -6.32
C PRO A 151 9.15 2.45 -6.96
N SER A 152 8.14 1.60 -7.21
CA SER A 152 6.85 2.06 -7.73
C SER A 152 6.02 2.79 -6.67
N SER A 153 5.93 4.12 -6.79
CA SER A 153 5.11 4.94 -5.87
C SER A 153 3.62 4.64 -5.97
N HIS A 154 3.09 4.28 -7.16
CA HIS A 154 1.69 3.89 -7.31
C HIS A 154 1.37 2.61 -6.54
N THR A 155 2.23 1.59 -6.66
CA THR A 155 2.04 0.33 -5.93
C THR A 155 2.17 0.56 -4.42
N ALA A 156 3.15 1.36 -3.97
CA ALA A 156 3.28 1.72 -2.56
C ALA A 156 2.05 2.46 -2.03
N SER A 157 1.53 3.42 -2.80
CA SER A 157 0.31 4.16 -2.45
C SER A 157 -0.91 3.25 -2.40
N ALA A 158 -1.10 2.36 -3.38
CA ALA A 158 -2.23 1.42 -3.40
C ALA A 158 -2.21 0.52 -2.17
N THR A 159 -1.05 -0.04 -1.85
CA THR A 159 -0.86 -0.93 -0.68
C THR A 159 -1.16 -0.20 0.63
N PHE A 160 -0.58 0.98 0.81
CA PHE A 160 -0.78 1.79 2.01
C PHE A 160 -2.24 2.25 2.14
N LEU A 161 -2.82 2.85 1.11
CA LEU A 161 -4.17 3.41 1.14
C LEU A 161 -5.24 2.31 1.29
N ALA A 162 -5.08 1.16 0.61
CA ALA A 162 -5.98 0.03 0.81
C ALA A 162 -5.93 -0.49 2.24
N GLY A 163 -4.74 -0.64 2.82
CA GLY A 163 -4.58 -1.05 4.22
C GLY A 163 -5.12 -0.01 5.19
N ALA A 164 -4.81 1.27 4.99
CA ALA A 164 -5.35 2.36 5.81
C ALA A 164 -6.88 2.42 5.76
N PHE A 165 -7.48 2.27 4.58
CA PHE A 165 -8.92 2.28 4.41
C PHE A 165 -9.58 1.07 5.06
N LEU A 166 -9.16 -0.15 4.69
CA LEU A 166 -9.83 -1.39 5.07
C LEU A 166 -9.52 -1.85 6.49
N ALA A 167 -8.27 -1.67 6.95
CA ALA A 167 -7.84 -2.16 8.26
C ALA A 167 -7.94 -1.11 9.37
N VAL A 168 -8.06 0.18 9.02
CA VAL A 168 -8.02 1.27 10.01
C VAL A 168 -9.26 2.14 9.94
N LEU A 169 -9.48 2.84 8.83
CA LEU A 169 -10.52 3.87 8.74
C LEU A 169 -11.93 3.29 8.81
N ILE A 170 -12.22 2.20 8.08
CA ILE A 170 -13.53 1.55 8.12
C ILE A 170 -13.83 0.97 9.51
N PRO A 171 -12.94 0.18 10.16
CA PRO A 171 -13.16 -0.25 11.54
C PRO A 171 -13.36 0.90 12.52
N ALA A 172 -12.55 1.97 12.42
CA ALA A 172 -12.70 3.14 13.27
C ALA A 172 -14.00 3.90 13.06
N LEU A 173 -14.55 3.90 11.84
CA LEU A 173 -15.85 4.53 11.55
C LEU A 173 -17.03 3.68 12.00
N LEU A 174 -16.95 2.36 11.91
CA LEU A 174 -18.06 1.46 12.20
C LEU A 174 -18.06 0.97 13.65
N GLY A 175 -16.90 0.96 14.32
CA GLY A 175 -16.76 0.54 15.71
C GLY A 175 -17.20 1.65 16.68
N ASP A 176 -17.78 1.25 17.81
CA ASP A 176 -18.14 2.15 18.90
C ASP A 176 -16.99 2.29 19.91
N ASP A 177 -16.10 1.31 19.99
CA ASP A 177 -14.97 1.28 20.91
C ASP A 177 -13.72 1.92 20.29
N GLU A 178 -13.00 2.73 21.10
CA GLU A 178 -11.77 3.42 20.67
C GLU A 178 -10.60 2.46 20.38
N GLU A 179 -10.69 1.21 20.81
CA GLU A 179 -9.57 0.26 20.81
C GLU A 179 -9.43 -0.61 19.55
N GLU A 180 -10.44 -0.67 18.66
CA GLU A 180 -10.46 -1.65 17.55
C GLU A 180 -10.28 -1.06 16.14
N PHE A 181 -9.28 -0.21 15.91
CA PHE A 181 -9.08 0.36 14.57
C PHE A 181 -7.90 -0.23 13.77
N TRP A 182 -7.23 -1.26 14.24
CA TRP A 182 -6.23 -2.01 13.46
C TRP A 182 -6.70 -3.45 13.28
N VAL A 183 -7.59 -3.67 12.31
CA VAL A 183 -8.25 -4.97 12.12
C VAL A 183 -7.71 -5.68 10.87
N TRP A 184 -6.87 -6.68 11.09
CA TRP A 184 -6.34 -7.53 10.04
C TRP A 184 -7.05 -8.88 10.04
N THR A 185 -8.07 -9.01 9.20
CA THR A 185 -8.73 -10.29 8.90
C THR A 185 -8.13 -10.91 7.64
N PRO A 186 -8.31 -12.21 7.40
CA PRO A 186 -7.94 -12.82 6.11
C PRO A 186 -8.55 -12.07 4.91
N GLN A 187 -9.77 -11.58 5.05
CA GLN A 187 -10.47 -10.80 4.01
C GLN A 187 -9.78 -9.46 3.77
N THR A 188 -9.38 -8.74 4.83
CA THR A 188 -8.61 -7.50 4.70
C THR A 188 -7.29 -7.74 3.98
N ILE A 189 -6.56 -8.77 4.40
CA ILE A 189 -5.26 -9.14 3.82
C ILE A 189 -5.41 -9.46 2.34
N THR A 190 -6.37 -10.30 1.97
CA THR A 190 -6.59 -10.68 0.56
C THR A 190 -7.06 -9.51 -0.28
N SER A 191 -7.88 -8.61 0.27
CA SER A 191 -8.33 -7.40 -0.44
C SER A 191 -7.17 -6.43 -0.69
N VAL A 192 -6.34 -6.18 0.32
CA VAL A 192 -5.14 -5.33 0.17
C VAL A 192 -4.18 -5.94 -0.86
N ALA A 193 -3.92 -7.25 -0.77
CA ALA A 193 -3.06 -7.94 -1.72
C ALA A 193 -3.62 -7.90 -3.16
N GLY A 194 -4.93 -8.09 -3.32
CA GLY A 194 -5.61 -8.00 -4.61
C GLY A 194 -5.51 -6.61 -5.24
N ILE A 195 -5.79 -5.56 -4.46
CA ILE A 195 -5.69 -4.17 -4.91
C ILE A 195 -4.23 -3.84 -5.30
N THR A 196 -3.28 -4.27 -4.49
CA THR A 196 -1.84 -4.09 -4.76
C THR A 196 -1.45 -4.78 -6.07
N ALA A 197 -1.86 -6.04 -6.26
CA ALA A 197 -1.57 -6.82 -7.46
C ALA A 197 -2.20 -6.21 -8.71
N LEU A 198 -3.44 -5.74 -8.65
CA LEU A 198 -4.10 -5.06 -9.76
C LEU A 198 -3.36 -3.78 -10.16
N THR A 199 -2.98 -2.95 -9.19
CA THR A 199 -2.19 -1.74 -9.45
C THR A 199 -0.83 -2.09 -10.04
N ALA A 200 -0.12 -3.07 -9.47
CA ALA A 200 1.17 -3.54 -9.99
C ALA A 200 1.06 -4.01 -11.43
N THR A 201 0.04 -4.82 -11.74
CA THR A 201 -0.25 -5.27 -13.11
C THR A 201 -0.47 -4.08 -14.05
N GLY A 202 -1.25 -3.09 -13.64
CA GLY A 202 -1.44 -1.88 -14.43
C GLY A 202 -0.12 -1.15 -14.74
N ARG A 203 0.77 -1.04 -13.75
CA ARG A 203 2.09 -0.41 -13.91
C ARG A 203 3.02 -1.17 -14.85
N ILE A 204 2.91 -2.50 -14.88
CA ILE A 204 3.67 -3.36 -15.79
C ILE A 204 3.10 -3.26 -17.21
N LEU A 205 1.77 -3.37 -17.38
CA LEU A 205 1.10 -3.29 -18.68
C LEU A 205 1.27 -1.93 -19.36
N THR A 206 1.44 -0.85 -18.61
CA THR A 206 1.75 0.48 -19.15
C THR A 206 3.25 0.73 -19.34
N GLU A 207 4.09 -0.30 -19.18
CA GLU A 207 5.57 -0.21 -19.25
C GLU A 207 6.18 0.91 -18.38
N SER A 208 5.46 1.28 -17.33
CA SER A 208 5.89 2.32 -16.40
C SER A 208 6.91 1.81 -15.38
N HIS A 209 6.82 0.51 -15.04
CA HIS A 209 7.64 -0.12 -14.00
C HIS A 209 7.96 -1.58 -14.33
N PHE A 210 9.11 -2.03 -13.85
CA PHE A 210 9.45 -3.44 -13.77
C PHE A 210 8.70 -4.14 -12.63
N LEU A 211 8.65 -5.49 -12.67
CA LEU A 211 8.04 -6.26 -11.58
C LEU A 211 8.73 -6.00 -10.24
N SER A 212 10.05 -5.97 -10.21
CA SER A 212 10.84 -5.69 -9.01
C SER A 212 10.54 -4.31 -8.40
N ASP A 213 10.28 -3.28 -9.23
CA ASP A 213 9.87 -1.96 -8.76
C ASP A 213 8.52 -2.01 -8.02
N THR A 214 7.58 -2.83 -8.53
CA THR A 214 6.26 -2.99 -7.92
C THR A 214 6.32 -3.79 -6.62
N LEU A 215 7.16 -4.82 -6.54
CA LEU A 215 7.40 -5.58 -5.31
C LEU A 215 8.03 -4.70 -4.22
N ALA A 216 9.03 -3.89 -4.59
CA ALA A 216 9.64 -2.91 -3.69
C ALA A 216 8.61 -1.86 -3.24
N GLY A 217 7.75 -1.40 -4.15
CA GLY A 217 6.66 -0.49 -3.82
C GLY A 217 5.66 -1.10 -2.83
N ALA A 218 5.25 -2.36 -3.04
CA ALA A 218 4.37 -3.07 -2.11
C ALA A 218 5.01 -3.20 -0.71
N ALA A 219 6.29 -3.57 -0.64
CA ALA A 219 7.04 -3.66 0.61
C ALA A 219 7.12 -2.29 1.31
N LEU A 220 7.39 -1.21 0.56
CA LEU A 220 7.41 0.15 1.10
C LEU A 220 6.05 0.55 1.69
N GLY A 221 4.95 0.29 0.97
CA GLY A 221 3.59 0.59 1.43
C GLY A 221 3.21 -0.17 2.70
N LEU A 222 3.52 -1.48 2.76
CA LEU A 222 3.30 -2.31 3.97
C LEU A 222 4.17 -1.84 5.14
N GLY A 223 5.44 -1.53 4.90
CA GLY A 223 6.35 -1.04 5.92
C GLY A 223 5.89 0.29 6.51
N ALA A 224 5.46 1.23 5.67
CA ALA A 224 4.89 2.51 6.08
C ALA A 224 3.62 2.31 6.93
N LEU A 225 2.73 1.42 6.52
CA LEU A 225 1.51 1.12 7.26
C LEU A 225 1.81 0.48 8.62
N GLY A 226 2.75 -0.46 8.68
CA GLY A 226 3.22 -1.05 9.94
C GLY A 226 3.87 -0.03 10.88
N ALA A 227 4.69 0.88 10.34
CA ALA A 227 5.29 1.96 11.12
C ALA A 227 4.22 2.90 11.70
N THR A 228 3.18 3.22 10.92
CA THR A 228 2.04 4.00 11.40
C THR A 228 1.33 3.30 12.55
N ALA A 229 1.12 1.98 12.47
CA ALA A 229 0.52 1.18 13.53
C ALA A 229 1.35 1.21 14.83
N LEU A 230 2.68 1.14 14.72
CA LEU A 230 3.57 1.23 15.89
C LEU A 230 3.51 2.59 16.58
N VAL A 231 3.43 3.68 15.81
CA VAL A 231 3.32 5.04 16.36
C VAL A 231 1.97 5.20 17.09
N SER A 232 0.88 4.79 16.44
CA SER A 232 -0.47 4.89 17.02
C SER A 232 -0.64 4.06 18.31
N SER A 233 0.03 2.90 18.42
CA SER A 233 -0.06 2.06 19.61
C SER A 233 0.68 2.63 20.84
N ARG A 234 1.71 3.47 20.64
CA ARG A 234 2.49 4.09 21.71
C ARG A 234 1.82 5.32 22.32
N SER A 235 0.92 5.96 21.60
CA SER A 235 0.21 7.15 22.09
C SER A 235 -0.91 6.83 23.09
N ASN A 236 -1.22 5.56 23.31
CA ASN A 236 -2.27 5.07 24.20
C ASN A 236 -1.73 4.48 25.52
N GLY A 237 -0.45 4.58 25.80
CA GLY A 237 0.22 4.19 27.06
C GLY A 237 0.88 5.35 27.75
#